data_a068f7a715e9ce9d0ee8729cfaccc09b
#
_entry.id   a068f7a715e9ce9d0ee8729cfaccc09b
#
_cell.length_a   1.000
_cell.length_b   1.000
_cell.length_c   1.000
_cell.angle_alpha   90.00
_cell.angle_beta   90.00
_cell.angle_gamma   90.00
#
_symmetry.space_group_name_H-M   'P 1'
#
loop_
_entity.id
_entity.type
_entity.pdbx_description
1 polymer ?
#
loop_
_entity_poly.entity_id
_entity_poly.type
_entity_poly.pdbx_seq_one_letter_code
_entity_poly.pdbx_strand_id
1 'polypeptide(L)'
;MKIAVIGAGIGGLTAAGLLCQTGHDVYVYEKRNNLDQVGAGVGIGSNVLKALKQYKMAYAIEQEGQSLRKIEIKSDLDEFLNALMMNQDDNLNVTIHRNVLHEILKTHVPKERILLNHKLTEFKQTPDSVRLYFENGVEEQFDLVIAADGIHSVVRTNIYPKSTAKYAGYTCFRGVVNEKLNLEQDEALEYWGHKGRFGIVPLKDNELYWFCTMNAKENDLQFKSFEKPHLQAYFNQFPNEVRKVLDAQEETGILQHDMYDLVPLKSFVSGRVVLLGDAAHATTPNMGQGAGQAIEDAVTLTNLISDRDIESALTRYDKIRTKHTKKVILKSRKIGKSAQTSSTLKIKIRNKMLKKLSSKSLSRKVRFLQKAKLK
;
A
#
# COMPACT_ATOMS: atom_id res chain seq x y z
N MET A 1 15.52 -21.73 -10.30
CA MET A 1 16.34 -21.13 -9.23
C MET A 1 15.69 -21.41 -7.89
N LYS A 2 16.51 -21.54 -6.83
CA LYS A 2 16.07 -21.54 -5.44
C LYS A 2 16.00 -20.10 -4.94
N ILE A 3 14.81 -19.61 -4.58
CA ILE A 3 14.56 -18.19 -4.28
C ILE A 3 14.00 -18.05 -2.87
N ALA A 4 14.58 -17.15 -2.07
CA ALA A 4 14.01 -16.74 -0.80
C ALA A 4 13.23 -15.42 -0.94
N VAL A 5 12.04 -15.37 -0.35
CA VAL A 5 11.26 -14.15 -0.17
C VAL A 5 11.19 -13.83 1.32
N ILE A 6 11.68 -12.67 1.73
CA ILE A 6 11.69 -12.25 3.12
C ILE A 6 10.47 -11.34 3.37
N GLY A 7 9.53 -11.85 4.15
CA GLY A 7 8.27 -11.19 4.49
C GLY A 7 7.07 -11.73 3.72
N ALA A 8 6.05 -12.18 4.45
CA ALA A 8 4.77 -12.69 3.93
C ALA A 8 3.70 -11.59 3.84
N GLY A 9 4.06 -10.35 3.52
CA GLY A 9 3.14 -9.27 3.20
C GLY A 9 2.59 -9.37 1.77
N ILE A 10 1.74 -8.42 1.35
CA ILE A 10 1.13 -8.39 0.01
C ILE A 10 2.18 -8.55 -1.09
N GLY A 11 3.27 -7.76 -1.06
CA GLY A 11 4.32 -7.84 -2.07
C GLY A 11 5.06 -9.17 -2.09
N GLY A 12 5.42 -9.69 -0.91
CA GLY A 12 6.15 -10.96 -0.78
C GLY A 12 5.32 -12.15 -1.22
N LEU A 13 4.06 -12.27 -0.78
CA LEU A 13 3.17 -13.35 -1.22
C LEU A 13 2.86 -13.27 -2.72
N THR A 14 2.69 -12.05 -3.27
CA THR A 14 2.52 -11.89 -4.72
C THR A 14 3.77 -12.40 -5.46
N ALA A 15 4.96 -11.96 -5.07
CA ALA A 15 6.20 -12.38 -5.73
C ALA A 15 6.40 -13.91 -5.63
N ALA A 16 6.18 -14.48 -4.44
CA ALA A 16 6.30 -15.91 -4.23
C ALA A 16 5.31 -16.71 -5.09
N GLY A 17 4.03 -16.33 -5.08
CA GLY A 17 3.00 -17.01 -5.85
C GLY A 17 3.24 -16.96 -7.36
N LEU A 18 3.68 -15.81 -7.89
CA LEU A 18 4.02 -15.66 -9.31
C LEU A 18 5.25 -16.49 -9.69
N LEU A 19 6.28 -16.48 -8.87
CA LEU A 19 7.51 -17.23 -9.12
C LEU A 19 7.30 -18.76 -8.99
N CYS A 20 6.45 -19.22 -8.08
CA CYS A 20 6.02 -20.61 -8.02
C CYS A 20 5.33 -21.04 -9.33
N GLN A 21 4.41 -20.21 -9.87
CA GLN A 21 3.72 -20.48 -11.13
C GLN A 21 4.66 -20.52 -12.35
N THR A 22 5.81 -19.87 -12.28
CA THR A 22 6.84 -19.89 -13.33
C THR A 22 7.92 -20.95 -13.11
N GLY A 23 7.71 -21.88 -12.17
CA GLY A 23 8.55 -23.08 -11.98
C GLY A 23 9.80 -22.87 -11.14
N HIS A 24 9.85 -21.81 -10.34
CA HIS A 24 10.94 -21.60 -9.41
C HIS A 24 10.68 -22.29 -8.05
N ASP A 25 11.76 -22.68 -7.38
CA ASP A 25 11.74 -23.26 -6.02
C ASP A 25 11.77 -22.13 -4.99
N VAL A 26 10.58 -21.71 -4.51
CA VAL A 26 10.41 -20.48 -3.71
C VAL A 26 10.07 -20.80 -2.27
N TYR A 27 10.72 -20.10 -1.34
CA TYR A 27 10.49 -20.17 0.10
C TYR A 27 10.19 -18.77 0.64
N VAL A 28 9.14 -18.64 1.44
CA VAL A 28 8.74 -17.38 2.09
C VAL A 28 9.09 -17.46 3.57
N TYR A 29 9.88 -16.51 4.07
CA TYR A 29 10.28 -16.41 5.48
C TYR A 29 9.57 -15.23 6.14
N GLU A 30 8.78 -15.53 7.16
CA GLU A 30 8.03 -14.52 7.92
C GLU A 30 8.47 -14.55 9.39
N LYS A 31 8.75 -13.37 9.95
CA LYS A 31 9.18 -13.24 11.36
C LYS A 31 8.08 -13.50 12.38
N ARG A 32 6.81 -13.31 12.00
CA ARG A 32 5.66 -13.54 12.88
C ARG A 32 5.38 -15.04 13.03
N ASN A 33 4.70 -15.37 14.11
CA ASN A 33 4.25 -16.73 14.40
C ASN A 33 2.93 -17.09 13.72
N ASN A 34 2.20 -16.11 13.19
CA ASN A 34 0.99 -16.29 12.41
C ASN A 34 0.92 -15.28 11.26
N LEU A 35 0.00 -15.48 10.35
CA LEU A 35 -0.26 -14.60 9.22
C LEU A 35 -1.53 -13.75 9.41
N ASP A 36 -2.11 -13.76 10.60
CA ASP A 36 -3.30 -12.96 10.86
C ASP A 36 -2.99 -11.49 10.64
N GLN A 37 -3.67 -10.92 9.70
CA GLN A 37 -3.53 -9.52 9.38
C GLN A 37 -4.62 -8.75 10.12
N VAL A 38 -4.22 -7.82 10.96
CA VAL A 38 -5.16 -6.79 11.40
C VAL A 38 -5.16 -5.75 10.29
N GLY A 39 -6.27 -5.63 9.57
CA GLY A 39 -6.31 -4.82 8.38
C GLY A 39 -7.62 -4.09 8.16
N ALA A 40 -7.50 -2.95 7.55
CA ALA A 40 -8.59 -2.15 7.01
C ALA A 40 -8.67 -2.37 5.49
N GLY A 41 -9.44 -1.55 4.79
CA GLY A 41 -9.56 -1.61 3.34
C GLY A 41 -8.27 -1.21 2.61
N VAL A 42 -8.10 -1.73 1.41
CA VAL A 42 -7.04 -1.36 0.47
C VAL A 42 -7.60 -1.21 -0.95
N GLY A 43 -7.13 -0.19 -1.66
CA GLY A 43 -7.48 0.01 -3.07
C GLY A 43 -6.51 -0.73 -4.00
N ILE A 44 -7.05 -1.43 -4.98
CA ILE A 44 -6.31 -2.11 -6.06
C ILE A 44 -6.68 -1.46 -7.38
N GLY A 45 -5.72 -0.80 -7.99
CA GLY A 45 -5.91 -0.11 -9.26
C GLY A 45 -6.01 -1.03 -10.46
N SER A 46 -6.66 -0.57 -11.52
CA SER A 46 -6.82 -1.30 -12.78
C SER A 46 -5.51 -1.74 -13.45
N ASN A 47 -4.44 -0.96 -13.27
CA ASN A 47 -3.11 -1.33 -13.72
C ASN A 47 -2.61 -2.63 -13.07
N VAL A 48 -2.88 -2.79 -11.77
CA VAL A 48 -2.51 -3.97 -10.99
C VAL A 48 -3.35 -5.19 -11.42
N LEU A 49 -4.68 -5.04 -11.52
CA LEU A 49 -5.56 -6.11 -11.96
C LEU A 49 -5.19 -6.61 -13.36
N LYS A 50 -4.91 -5.69 -14.29
CA LYS A 50 -4.42 -6.05 -15.64
C LYS A 50 -3.11 -6.83 -15.61
N ALA A 51 -2.18 -6.42 -14.73
CA ALA A 51 -0.90 -7.11 -14.58
C ALA A 51 -1.06 -8.54 -14.05
N LEU A 52 -2.02 -8.75 -13.13
CA LEU A 52 -2.28 -10.05 -12.52
C LEU A 52 -3.14 -10.99 -13.39
N LYS A 53 -3.84 -10.50 -14.43
CA LYS A 53 -4.72 -11.33 -15.28
C LYS A 53 -4.00 -12.55 -15.87
N GLN A 54 -2.78 -12.38 -16.33
CA GLN A 54 -1.99 -13.48 -16.92
C GLN A 54 -1.64 -14.58 -15.90
N TYR A 55 -1.70 -14.29 -14.60
CA TYR A 55 -1.36 -15.19 -13.50
C TYR A 55 -2.57 -15.75 -12.75
N LYS A 56 -3.80 -15.54 -13.25
CA LYS A 56 -5.06 -16.01 -12.65
C LYS A 56 -5.37 -15.46 -11.23
N MET A 57 -4.59 -14.50 -10.73
CA MET A 57 -4.81 -13.88 -9.42
C MET A 57 -5.85 -12.76 -9.47
N ALA A 58 -6.06 -12.12 -10.64
CA ALA A 58 -6.96 -10.97 -10.76
C ALA A 58 -8.42 -11.36 -10.49
N TYR A 59 -8.86 -12.52 -10.96
CA TYR A 59 -10.25 -12.95 -10.88
C TYR A 59 -10.77 -12.97 -9.42
N ALA A 60 -10.04 -13.64 -8.52
CA ALA A 60 -10.45 -13.71 -7.11
C ALA A 60 -10.48 -12.31 -6.45
N ILE A 61 -9.53 -11.43 -6.79
CA ILE A 61 -9.50 -10.04 -6.30
C ILE A 61 -10.69 -9.24 -6.85
N GLU A 62 -11.06 -9.45 -8.11
CA GLU A 62 -12.23 -8.79 -8.73
C GLU A 62 -13.54 -9.28 -8.12
N GLN A 63 -13.67 -10.59 -7.80
CA GLN A 63 -14.86 -11.18 -7.18
C GLN A 63 -15.05 -10.75 -5.71
N GLU A 64 -13.97 -10.66 -4.96
CA GLU A 64 -13.99 -10.28 -3.54
C GLU A 64 -13.84 -8.77 -3.32
N GLY A 65 -13.55 -8.01 -4.35
CA GLY A 65 -13.44 -6.56 -4.31
C GLY A 65 -14.74 -5.84 -4.63
N GLN A 66 -14.95 -4.69 -3.99
CA GLN A 66 -15.99 -3.74 -4.32
C GLN A 66 -15.50 -2.81 -5.44
N SER A 67 -16.24 -2.67 -6.53
CA SER A 67 -15.92 -1.71 -7.60
C SER A 67 -15.84 -0.29 -7.06
N LEU A 68 -14.85 0.47 -7.51
CA LEU A 68 -14.69 1.88 -7.16
C LEU A 68 -14.63 2.73 -8.45
N ARG A 69 -15.68 3.48 -8.72
CA ARG A 69 -15.81 4.33 -9.90
C ARG A 69 -15.36 5.77 -9.66
N LYS A 70 -15.62 6.30 -8.47
CA LYS A 70 -15.41 7.72 -8.15
C LYS A 70 -14.91 7.89 -6.72
N ILE A 71 -14.02 8.85 -6.51
CA ILE A 71 -13.70 9.38 -5.19
C ILE A 71 -14.09 10.86 -5.20
N GLU A 72 -15.08 11.21 -4.41
CA GLU A 72 -15.54 12.57 -4.27
C GLU A 72 -14.78 13.28 -3.15
N ILE A 73 -14.26 14.46 -3.43
CA ILE A 73 -13.50 15.27 -2.48
C ILE A 73 -14.37 16.45 -2.07
N LYS A 74 -14.67 16.55 -0.79
CA LYS A 74 -15.44 17.61 -0.16
C LYS A 74 -14.63 18.37 0.89
N SER A 75 -15.10 19.54 1.27
CA SER A 75 -14.60 20.25 2.45
C SER A 75 -15.19 19.66 3.74
N ASP A 76 -14.63 20.02 4.89
CA ASP A 76 -15.20 19.73 6.21
C ASP A 76 -16.56 20.41 6.48
N LEU A 77 -17.02 21.28 5.58
CA LEU A 77 -18.36 21.91 5.56
C LEU A 77 -19.28 21.31 4.48
N ASP A 78 -18.97 20.11 3.99
CA ASP A 78 -19.73 19.39 2.94
C ASP A 78 -19.77 20.07 1.56
N GLU A 79 -18.94 21.07 1.30
CA GLU A 79 -18.89 21.68 -0.02
C GLU A 79 -18.13 20.76 -1.00
N PHE A 80 -18.72 20.49 -2.17
CA PHE A 80 -18.02 19.77 -3.24
C PHE A 80 -16.78 20.54 -3.71
N LEU A 81 -15.63 19.91 -3.71
CA LEU A 81 -14.36 20.47 -4.18
C LEU A 81 -13.94 19.93 -5.54
N ASN A 82 -14.01 18.61 -5.71
CA ASN A 82 -13.70 17.92 -6.97
C ASN A 82 -14.05 16.44 -6.87
N ALA A 83 -13.87 15.70 -7.97
CA ALA A 83 -13.94 14.24 -7.98
C ALA A 83 -12.81 13.63 -8.79
N LEU A 84 -12.29 12.50 -8.32
CA LEU A 84 -11.36 11.66 -9.06
C LEU A 84 -12.14 10.51 -9.68
N MET A 85 -12.20 10.50 -11.01
CA MET A 85 -12.83 9.41 -11.77
C MET A 85 -11.83 8.27 -11.90
N MET A 86 -12.21 7.08 -11.38
CA MET A 86 -11.34 5.91 -11.29
C MET A 86 -11.53 4.96 -12.47
N ASN A 87 -12.77 4.71 -12.85
CA ASN A 87 -13.11 3.83 -13.96
C ASN A 87 -13.38 4.66 -15.21
N GLN A 88 -12.43 4.65 -16.13
CA GLN A 88 -12.62 5.11 -17.51
C GLN A 88 -12.11 4.00 -18.42
N ASP A 89 -12.83 3.69 -19.48
CA ASP A 89 -12.44 2.72 -20.51
C ASP A 89 -12.25 1.27 -19.96
N ASP A 90 -13.27 0.62 -19.41
CA ASP A 90 -13.27 -0.77 -18.92
C ASP A 90 -12.17 -1.11 -17.89
N ASN A 91 -11.64 -0.10 -17.24
CA ASN A 91 -10.60 -0.25 -16.24
C ASN A 91 -11.21 -0.38 -14.84
N LEU A 92 -11.45 -1.60 -14.39
CA LEU A 92 -11.93 -1.87 -13.05
C LEU A 92 -10.88 -1.46 -12.01
N ASN A 93 -11.29 -0.64 -11.04
CA ASN A 93 -10.56 -0.43 -9.79
C ASN A 93 -11.43 -1.00 -8.69
N VAL A 94 -10.83 -1.66 -7.71
CA VAL A 94 -11.56 -2.25 -6.59
C VAL A 94 -10.99 -1.80 -5.26
N THR A 95 -11.85 -1.81 -4.26
CA THR A 95 -11.47 -1.76 -2.85
C THR A 95 -11.76 -3.11 -2.23
N ILE A 96 -10.87 -3.61 -1.41
CA ILE A 96 -10.97 -4.94 -0.83
C ILE A 96 -10.49 -4.91 0.61
N HIS A 97 -11.08 -5.73 1.46
CA HIS A 97 -10.57 -5.91 2.82
C HIS A 97 -9.15 -6.51 2.77
N ARG A 98 -8.22 -5.92 3.51
CA ARG A 98 -6.79 -6.29 3.44
C ARG A 98 -6.55 -7.77 3.77
N ASN A 99 -7.31 -8.33 4.72
CA ASN A 99 -7.21 -9.73 5.10
C ASN A 99 -7.64 -10.65 3.95
N VAL A 100 -8.75 -10.30 3.27
CA VAL A 100 -9.25 -11.05 2.11
C VAL A 100 -8.21 -11.06 0.99
N LEU A 101 -7.63 -9.90 0.67
CA LEU A 101 -6.55 -9.84 -0.32
C LEU A 101 -5.36 -10.72 0.09
N HIS A 102 -4.98 -10.68 1.36
CA HIS A 102 -3.86 -11.47 1.86
C HIS A 102 -4.12 -12.98 1.76
N GLU A 103 -5.33 -13.42 2.12
CA GLU A 103 -5.74 -14.83 1.98
C GLU A 103 -5.73 -15.27 0.50
N ILE A 104 -6.28 -14.45 -0.41
CA ILE A 104 -6.19 -14.74 -1.85
C ILE A 104 -4.74 -14.95 -2.29
N LEU A 105 -3.84 -14.05 -1.94
CA LEU A 105 -2.43 -14.13 -2.35
C LEU A 105 -1.73 -15.35 -1.74
N LYS A 106 -2.05 -15.69 -0.50
CA LYS A 106 -1.51 -16.85 0.22
C LYS A 106 -1.86 -18.17 -0.47
N THR A 107 -3.05 -18.31 -1.06
CA THR A 107 -3.45 -19.55 -1.77
C THR A 107 -2.59 -19.89 -2.98
N HIS A 108 -1.83 -18.93 -3.50
CA HIS A 108 -0.91 -19.13 -4.63
C HIS A 108 0.49 -19.61 -4.24
N VAL A 109 0.76 -19.75 -2.93
CA VAL A 109 2.03 -20.26 -2.41
C VAL A 109 1.75 -21.57 -1.67
N PRO A 110 2.45 -22.69 -1.97
CA PRO A 110 2.30 -23.92 -1.21
C PRO A 110 2.52 -23.67 0.28
N LYS A 111 1.62 -24.21 1.12
CA LYS A 111 1.59 -23.94 2.55
C LYS A 111 2.91 -24.26 3.25
N GLU A 112 3.53 -25.39 2.85
CA GLU A 112 4.83 -25.87 3.36
C GLU A 112 6.02 -24.98 2.95
N ARG A 113 5.81 -24.06 2.03
CA ARG A 113 6.82 -23.09 1.58
C ARG A 113 6.75 -21.75 2.32
N ILE A 114 5.77 -21.59 3.21
CA ILE A 114 5.63 -20.39 4.06
C ILE A 114 6.14 -20.75 5.46
N LEU A 115 7.32 -20.23 5.79
CA LEU A 115 8.04 -20.54 7.02
C LEU A 115 7.88 -19.38 8.02
N LEU A 116 7.07 -19.61 9.04
CA LEU A 116 6.83 -18.66 10.12
C LEU A 116 7.93 -18.72 11.18
N ASN A 117 8.02 -17.72 12.07
CA ASN A 117 9.05 -17.61 13.11
C ASN A 117 10.49 -17.59 12.56
N HIS A 118 10.65 -17.06 11.33
CA HIS A 118 11.94 -16.91 10.67
C HIS A 118 12.29 -15.43 10.51
N LYS A 119 12.78 -14.81 11.57
CA LYS A 119 13.25 -13.42 11.53
C LYS A 119 14.68 -13.38 11.00
N LEU A 120 14.86 -12.78 9.82
CA LEU A 120 16.18 -12.58 9.23
C LEU A 120 17.01 -11.62 10.10
N THR A 121 18.25 -11.98 10.39
CA THR A 121 19.20 -11.17 11.16
C THR A 121 20.34 -10.65 10.30
N GLU A 122 20.87 -11.51 9.40
CA GLU A 122 22.02 -11.19 8.55
C GLU A 122 21.89 -11.91 7.21
N PHE A 123 22.55 -11.40 6.19
CA PHE A 123 22.84 -12.14 4.96
C PHE A 123 24.25 -11.89 4.46
N LYS A 124 24.82 -12.88 3.78
CA LYS A 124 26.09 -12.78 3.07
C LYS A 124 25.91 -13.22 1.64
N GLN A 125 26.50 -12.51 0.69
CA GLN A 125 26.38 -12.87 -0.72
C GLN A 125 27.74 -13.09 -1.39
N THR A 126 27.74 -13.99 -2.35
CA THR A 126 28.77 -14.20 -3.35
C THR A 126 28.23 -13.74 -4.71
N PRO A 127 29.01 -13.78 -5.80
CA PRO A 127 28.48 -13.50 -7.14
C PRO A 127 27.30 -14.40 -7.54
N ASP A 128 27.28 -15.66 -7.06
CA ASP A 128 26.33 -16.68 -7.51
C ASP A 128 25.23 -17.03 -6.50
N SER A 129 25.37 -16.64 -5.22
CA SER A 129 24.44 -17.05 -4.16
C SER A 129 24.36 -16.06 -3.01
N VAL A 130 23.28 -16.22 -2.21
CA VAL A 130 23.07 -15.48 -0.96
C VAL A 130 22.82 -16.50 0.15
N ARG A 131 23.57 -16.39 1.25
CA ARG A 131 23.32 -17.14 2.48
C ARG A 131 22.59 -16.25 3.48
N LEU A 132 21.49 -16.77 4.01
CA LEU A 132 20.63 -16.12 5.00
C LEU A 132 20.85 -16.72 6.38
N TYR A 133 20.80 -15.87 7.41
CA TYR A 133 20.92 -16.24 8.82
C TYR A 133 19.68 -15.76 9.57
N PHE A 134 19.01 -16.67 10.25
CA PHE A 134 17.78 -16.38 10.98
C PHE A 134 17.99 -16.44 12.50
N GLU A 135 17.19 -15.67 13.25
CA GLU A 135 17.27 -15.58 14.72
C GLU A 135 17.07 -16.94 15.41
N ASN A 136 16.33 -17.86 14.79
CA ASN A 136 16.11 -19.24 15.28
C ASN A 136 17.26 -20.20 14.99
N GLY A 137 18.40 -19.70 14.49
CA GLY A 137 19.59 -20.49 14.19
C GLY A 137 19.58 -21.19 12.83
N VAL A 138 18.52 -21.07 12.05
CA VAL A 138 18.47 -21.62 10.69
C VAL A 138 19.39 -20.82 9.77
N GLU A 139 20.15 -21.54 8.95
CA GLU A 139 20.97 -20.98 7.87
C GLU A 139 20.62 -21.68 6.57
N GLU A 140 20.41 -20.89 5.50
CA GLU A 140 20.12 -21.44 4.17
C GLU A 140 20.72 -20.60 3.04
N GLN A 141 20.95 -21.26 1.90
CA GLN A 141 21.55 -20.64 0.71
C GLN A 141 20.59 -20.64 -0.47
N PHE A 142 20.57 -19.52 -1.21
CA PHE A 142 19.65 -19.24 -2.31
C PHE A 142 20.38 -18.63 -3.51
N ASP A 143 19.83 -18.81 -4.70
CA ASP A 143 20.32 -18.18 -5.93
C ASP A 143 19.90 -16.69 -5.99
N LEU A 144 18.77 -16.34 -5.37
CA LEU A 144 18.20 -14.99 -5.35
C LEU A 144 17.44 -14.77 -4.04
N VAL A 145 17.53 -13.56 -3.50
CA VAL A 145 16.75 -13.13 -2.33
C VAL A 145 15.90 -11.91 -2.70
N ILE A 146 14.61 -12.00 -2.42
CA ILE A 146 13.65 -10.91 -2.58
C ILE A 146 13.26 -10.39 -1.19
N ALA A 147 13.70 -9.20 -0.86
CA ALA A 147 13.40 -8.56 0.42
C ALA A 147 12.10 -7.76 0.31
N ALA A 148 11.02 -8.31 0.86
CA ALA A 148 9.70 -7.72 1.00
C ALA A 148 9.32 -7.52 2.49
N ASP A 149 10.33 -7.25 3.33
CA ASP A 149 10.29 -7.18 4.79
C ASP A 149 9.78 -5.83 5.34
N GLY A 150 9.17 -5.02 4.47
CA GLY A 150 8.42 -3.84 4.82
C GLY A 150 9.28 -2.59 5.09
N ILE A 151 8.62 -1.53 5.58
CA ILE A 151 9.25 -0.20 5.76
C ILE A 151 10.45 -0.22 6.72
N HIS A 152 10.48 -1.16 7.66
CA HIS A 152 11.59 -1.37 8.61
C HIS A 152 12.55 -2.48 8.14
N SER A 153 12.72 -2.63 6.84
CA SER A 153 13.53 -3.66 6.20
C SER A 153 14.94 -3.75 6.79
N VAL A 154 15.28 -4.92 7.31
CA VAL A 154 16.64 -5.28 7.76
C VAL A 154 17.56 -5.37 6.54
N VAL A 155 17.10 -5.95 5.45
CA VAL A 155 17.88 -6.08 4.21
C VAL A 155 18.24 -4.72 3.63
N ARG A 156 17.28 -3.79 3.54
CA ARG A 156 17.55 -2.42 3.06
C ARG A 156 18.57 -1.72 3.94
N THR A 157 18.45 -1.79 5.25
CA THR A 157 19.38 -1.09 6.15
C THR A 157 20.78 -1.68 6.14
N ASN A 158 20.93 -2.97 5.85
CA ASN A 158 22.25 -3.58 5.59
C ASN A 158 22.88 -3.04 4.30
N ILE A 159 22.12 -2.92 3.20
CA ILE A 159 22.61 -2.39 1.91
C ILE A 159 22.82 -0.87 1.98
N TYR A 160 21.89 -0.17 2.63
CA TYR A 160 21.84 1.30 2.73
C TYR A 160 21.68 1.76 4.19
N PRO A 161 22.75 1.77 5.00
CA PRO A 161 22.65 2.06 6.45
C PRO A 161 22.02 3.41 6.79
N LYS A 162 22.08 4.38 5.88
CA LYS A 162 21.48 5.71 6.06
C LYS A 162 20.00 5.79 5.60
N SER A 163 19.45 4.69 5.07
CA SER A 163 18.06 4.66 4.60
C SER A 163 17.10 4.33 5.73
N THR A 164 16.60 5.35 6.40
CA THR A 164 15.60 5.21 7.47
C THR A 164 14.23 5.71 7.01
N ALA A 165 13.18 5.17 7.62
CA ALA A 165 11.83 5.68 7.45
C ALA A 165 11.74 7.13 7.97
N LYS A 166 11.06 8.00 7.21
CA LYS A 166 10.83 9.39 7.58
C LYS A 166 9.39 9.61 7.98
N TYR A 167 9.19 10.16 9.14
CA TYR A 167 7.88 10.57 9.62
C TYR A 167 7.28 11.65 8.72
N ALA A 168 6.00 11.48 8.35
CA ALA A 168 5.32 12.35 7.40
C ALA A 168 4.63 13.57 8.05
N GLY A 169 4.65 13.69 9.38
CA GLY A 169 4.05 14.79 10.13
C GLY A 169 2.59 14.60 10.50
N TYR A 170 2.05 13.38 10.40
CA TYR A 170 0.68 13.07 10.77
C TYR A 170 0.49 11.59 11.12
N THR A 171 -0.51 11.34 11.97
CA THR A 171 -0.98 10.00 12.32
C THR A 171 -2.26 9.66 11.56
N CYS A 172 -2.62 8.37 11.51
CA CYS A 172 -3.80 7.86 10.81
C CYS A 172 -4.53 6.85 11.68
N PHE A 173 -5.85 7.03 11.82
CA PHE A 173 -6.75 6.03 12.37
C PHE A 173 -7.57 5.38 11.25
N ARG A 174 -7.95 4.12 11.42
CA ARG A 174 -8.68 3.34 10.44
C ARG A 174 -9.57 2.32 11.12
N GLY A 175 -10.68 2.03 10.48
CA GLY A 175 -11.58 0.98 10.91
C GLY A 175 -12.48 0.51 9.77
N VAL A 176 -13.28 -0.49 10.06
CA VAL A 176 -14.32 -1.01 9.16
C VAL A 176 -15.62 -1.04 9.94
N VAL A 177 -16.69 -0.59 9.32
CA VAL A 177 -18.04 -0.55 9.89
C VAL A 177 -19.04 -1.11 8.90
N ASN A 178 -20.15 -1.63 9.43
CA ASN A 178 -21.32 -1.97 8.64
C ASN A 178 -22.38 -0.88 8.87
N GLU A 179 -22.43 0.10 7.98
CA GLU A 179 -23.34 1.25 8.10
C GLU A 179 -23.86 1.68 6.72
N LYS A 180 -25.17 1.97 6.62
CA LYS A 180 -25.78 2.48 5.41
C LYS A 180 -25.67 4.00 5.35
N LEU A 181 -24.90 4.48 4.39
CA LEU A 181 -24.85 5.88 4.01
C LEU A 181 -25.68 6.12 2.74
N ASN A 182 -26.09 7.36 2.54
CA ASN A 182 -26.66 7.79 1.26
C ASN A 182 -25.53 8.03 0.25
N LEU A 183 -24.89 6.94 -0.16
CA LEU A 183 -23.74 6.90 -1.03
C LEU A 183 -23.91 5.75 -2.03
N GLU A 184 -23.56 5.98 -3.30
CA GLU A 184 -23.51 4.90 -4.28
C GLU A 184 -22.44 3.87 -3.88
N GLN A 185 -22.74 2.59 -4.10
CA GLN A 185 -21.86 1.49 -3.66
C GLN A 185 -20.46 1.49 -4.31
N ASP A 186 -20.30 2.22 -5.42
CA ASP A 186 -19.05 2.35 -6.15
C ASP A 186 -18.38 3.73 -5.99
N GLU A 187 -18.81 4.52 -5.02
CA GLU A 187 -18.27 5.84 -4.74
C GLU A 187 -17.69 5.95 -3.34
N ALA A 188 -16.53 6.58 -3.25
CA ALA A 188 -15.89 6.93 -2.00
C ALA A 188 -15.98 8.43 -1.73
N LEU A 189 -16.02 8.80 -0.45
CA LEU A 189 -15.99 10.19 0.01
C LEU A 189 -14.66 10.49 0.71
N GLU A 190 -14.15 11.69 0.50
CA GLU A 190 -13.00 12.19 1.21
C GLU A 190 -13.22 13.65 1.63
N TYR A 191 -13.24 13.90 2.93
CA TYR A 191 -13.42 15.23 3.52
C TYR A 191 -12.07 15.83 3.90
N TRP A 192 -11.77 17.05 3.42
CA TRP A 192 -10.51 17.75 3.65
C TRP A 192 -10.75 19.03 4.45
N GLY A 193 -10.36 19.05 5.71
CA GLY A 193 -10.56 20.16 6.64
C GLY A 193 -9.29 20.60 7.35
N HIS A 194 -9.44 21.57 8.26
CA HIS A 194 -8.33 22.10 9.05
C HIS A 194 -7.85 21.13 10.14
N LYS A 195 -8.73 20.24 10.61
CA LYS A 195 -8.40 19.17 11.58
C LYS A 195 -7.74 17.95 10.91
N GLY A 196 -7.73 17.88 9.58
CA GLY A 196 -7.19 16.75 8.83
C GLY A 196 -8.12 16.27 7.74
N ARG A 197 -8.03 14.98 7.43
CA ARG A 197 -8.86 14.31 6.42
C ARG A 197 -9.66 13.20 7.05
N PHE A 198 -10.84 12.96 6.49
CA PHE A 198 -11.63 11.77 6.77
C PHE A 198 -12.07 11.14 5.44
N GLY A 199 -11.81 9.86 5.25
CA GLY A 199 -12.20 9.11 4.05
C GLY A 199 -13.15 7.97 4.40
N ILE A 200 -14.16 7.75 3.55
CA ILE A 200 -15.13 6.68 3.63
C ILE A 200 -15.11 5.95 2.29
N VAL A 201 -14.81 4.68 2.31
CA VAL A 201 -14.56 3.89 1.12
C VAL A 201 -15.40 2.61 1.17
N PRO A 202 -16.22 2.31 0.16
CA PRO A 202 -17.04 1.11 0.16
C PRO A 202 -16.17 -0.14 0.06
N LEU A 203 -16.61 -1.17 0.76
CA LEU A 203 -16.14 -2.55 0.67
C LEU A 203 -17.31 -3.44 0.24
N LYS A 204 -17.03 -4.71 -0.04
CA LYS A 204 -18.06 -5.72 -0.33
C LYS A 204 -19.00 -5.90 0.87
N ASP A 205 -20.16 -6.47 0.65
CA ASP A 205 -21.15 -6.82 1.67
C ASP A 205 -21.68 -5.63 2.51
N ASN A 206 -21.71 -4.42 1.90
CA ASN A 206 -22.13 -3.16 2.52
C ASN A 206 -21.24 -2.69 3.66
N GLU A 207 -20.05 -3.22 3.78
CA GLU A 207 -19.06 -2.68 4.71
C GLU A 207 -18.45 -1.36 4.18
N LEU A 208 -18.04 -0.51 5.11
CA LEU A 208 -17.32 0.72 4.83
C LEU A 208 -15.98 0.70 5.54
N TYR A 209 -14.92 0.82 4.78
CA TYR A 209 -13.62 1.18 5.31
C TYR A 209 -13.54 2.69 5.51
N TRP A 210 -13.14 3.12 6.69
CA TRP A 210 -12.86 4.51 6.94
C TRP A 210 -11.42 4.74 7.39
N PHE A 211 -10.92 5.93 7.12
CA PHE A 211 -9.66 6.40 7.66
C PHE A 211 -9.77 7.89 8.01
N CYS A 212 -9.03 8.31 9.03
CA CYS A 212 -8.80 9.73 9.24
C CYS A 212 -7.31 9.99 9.48
N THR A 213 -6.86 11.18 9.08
CA THR A 213 -5.47 11.60 9.26
C THR A 213 -5.44 12.93 10.00
N MET A 214 -4.59 13.04 11.01
CA MET A 214 -4.47 14.20 11.89
C MET A 214 -3.01 14.59 12.00
N ASN A 215 -2.71 15.91 11.89
CA ASN A 215 -1.36 16.41 12.12
C ASN A 215 -0.94 16.11 13.56
N ALA A 216 0.19 15.50 13.74
CA ALA A 216 0.71 15.04 15.02
C ALA A 216 2.23 15.12 15.06
N LYS A 217 2.81 15.13 16.24
CA LYS A 217 4.22 14.81 16.44
C LYS A 217 4.43 13.31 16.29
N GLU A 218 5.64 12.92 15.96
CA GLU A 218 6.00 11.50 15.92
C GLU A 218 5.85 10.88 17.31
N ASN A 219 5.18 9.74 17.40
CA ASN A 219 4.90 9.04 18.65
C ASN A 219 4.11 9.87 19.69
N ASP A 220 3.21 10.73 19.23
CA ASP A 220 2.40 11.59 20.09
C ASP A 220 1.52 10.76 21.04
N LEU A 221 1.78 10.88 22.34
CA LEU A 221 1.09 10.11 23.38
C LEU A 221 -0.41 10.44 23.43
N GLN A 222 -0.81 11.68 23.12
CA GLN A 222 -2.21 12.06 23.04
C GLN A 222 -2.96 11.19 22.03
N PHE A 223 -2.43 11.04 20.82
CA PHE A 223 -3.09 10.25 19.79
C PHE A 223 -2.98 8.75 20.03
N LYS A 224 -1.96 8.28 20.73
CA LYS A 224 -1.86 6.86 21.11
C LYS A 224 -2.95 6.42 22.09
N SER A 225 -3.49 7.33 22.86
CA SER A 225 -4.59 7.08 23.80
C SER A 225 -5.97 7.36 23.21
N PHE A 226 -6.07 7.73 21.92
CA PHE A 226 -7.36 8.00 21.30
C PHE A 226 -8.16 6.72 21.10
N GLU A 227 -9.37 6.75 21.62
CA GLU A 227 -10.42 5.78 21.45
C GLU A 227 -11.58 6.39 20.65
N LYS A 228 -12.62 5.63 20.39
CA LYS A 228 -13.81 6.09 19.66
C LYS A 228 -14.37 7.43 20.15
N PRO A 229 -14.62 7.66 21.46
CA PRO A 229 -15.16 8.94 21.94
C PRO A 229 -14.27 10.15 21.61
N HIS A 230 -12.95 9.96 21.64
CA HIS A 230 -12.00 11.01 21.27
C HIS A 230 -12.07 11.37 19.79
N LEU A 231 -12.23 10.37 18.91
CA LEU A 231 -12.40 10.58 17.47
C LEU A 231 -13.74 11.27 17.16
N GLN A 232 -14.83 10.87 17.83
CA GLN A 232 -16.15 11.51 17.72
C GLN A 232 -16.06 12.99 18.12
N ALA A 233 -15.47 13.30 19.26
CA ALA A 233 -15.26 14.67 19.71
C ALA A 233 -14.36 15.49 18.78
N TYR A 234 -13.31 14.88 18.25
CA TYR A 234 -12.37 15.54 17.34
C TYR A 234 -13.04 15.93 16.01
N PHE A 235 -13.85 15.04 15.43
CA PHE A 235 -14.52 15.22 14.14
C PHE A 235 -15.99 15.68 14.27
N ASN A 236 -16.45 16.15 15.45
CA ASN A 236 -17.83 16.52 15.72
C ASN A 236 -18.43 17.59 14.77
N GLN A 237 -17.58 18.43 14.17
CA GLN A 237 -17.96 19.47 13.21
C GLN A 237 -17.94 19.00 11.75
N PHE A 238 -17.49 17.78 11.50
CA PHE A 238 -17.54 17.20 10.15
C PHE A 238 -18.95 16.80 9.77
N PRO A 239 -19.22 16.58 8.45
CA PRO A 239 -20.53 16.18 7.97
C PRO A 239 -21.11 14.95 8.64
N ASN A 240 -22.43 14.78 8.49
CA ASN A 240 -23.20 13.73 9.17
C ASN A 240 -22.71 12.31 8.84
N GLU A 241 -22.22 12.09 7.62
CA GLU A 241 -21.65 10.80 7.18
C GLU A 241 -20.47 10.38 8.03
N VAL A 242 -19.60 11.34 8.40
CA VAL A 242 -18.45 11.08 9.29
C VAL A 242 -18.92 10.69 10.68
N ARG A 243 -19.92 11.39 11.22
CA ARG A 243 -20.50 11.07 12.54
C ARG A 243 -21.13 9.69 12.55
N LYS A 244 -21.97 9.36 11.55
CA LYS A 244 -22.59 8.04 11.42
C LYS A 244 -21.56 6.91 11.39
N VAL A 245 -20.49 7.07 10.61
CA VAL A 245 -19.41 6.08 10.54
C VAL A 245 -18.71 5.91 11.90
N LEU A 246 -18.41 7.00 12.60
CA LEU A 246 -17.79 6.94 13.91
C LEU A 246 -18.73 6.39 14.99
N ASP A 247 -20.05 6.66 14.89
CA ASP A 247 -21.06 6.12 15.79
C ASP A 247 -21.24 4.60 15.60
N ALA A 248 -21.19 4.13 14.34
CA ALA A 248 -21.26 2.71 14.01
C ALA A 248 -19.97 1.93 14.33
N GLN A 249 -18.82 2.60 14.53
CA GLN A 249 -17.57 1.93 14.87
C GLN A 249 -17.67 1.29 16.25
N GLU A 250 -17.27 0.02 16.37
CA GLU A 250 -17.12 -0.64 17.65
C GLU A 250 -15.94 -0.05 18.45
N GLU A 251 -15.96 -0.21 19.78
CA GLU A 251 -14.86 0.24 20.65
C GLU A 251 -13.51 -0.43 20.27
N THR A 252 -13.59 -1.65 19.78
CA THR A 252 -12.43 -2.39 19.27
C THR A 252 -12.30 -2.22 17.75
N GLY A 253 -11.15 -2.63 17.19
CA GLY A 253 -10.94 -2.64 15.74
C GLY A 253 -10.46 -1.32 15.14
N ILE A 254 -10.24 -0.29 15.97
CA ILE A 254 -9.61 0.96 15.53
C ILE A 254 -8.09 0.78 15.50
N LEU A 255 -7.50 0.98 14.33
CA LEU A 255 -6.06 0.90 14.12
C LEU A 255 -5.45 2.29 14.06
N GLN A 256 -4.45 2.57 14.92
CA GLN A 256 -3.67 3.81 14.88
C GLN A 256 -2.25 3.54 14.40
N HIS A 257 -1.77 4.34 13.45
CA HIS A 257 -0.38 4.29 12.98
C HIS A 257 0.11 5.68 12.60
N ASP A 258 1.32 6.00 13.01
CA ASP A 258 2.05 7.13 12.47
C ASP A 258 2.44 6.87 11.01
N MET A 259 2.38 7.92 10.20
CA MET A 259 2.64 7.78 8.77
C MET A 259 4.10 8.06 8.45
N TYR A 260 4.69 7.13 7.72
CA TYR A 260 6.08 7.20 7.28
C TYR A 260 6.19 6.97 5.78
N ASP A 261 7.27 7.44 5.19
CA ASP A 261 7.72 7.10 3.86
C ASP A 261 9.24 6.95 3.79
N LEU A 262 9.77 6.58 2.63
CA LEU A 262 11.21 6.48 2.38
C LEU A 262 11.68 7.61 1.45
N VAL A 263 12.90 8.07 1.67
CA VAL A 263 13.61 8.82 0.62
C VAL A 263 13.83 7.86 -0.55
N PRO A 264 13.50 8.27 -1.80
CA PRO A 264 13.70 7.41 -2.96
C PRO A 264 15.13 6.88 -3.05
N LEU A 265 15.27 5.58 -3.09
CA LEU A 265 16.55 4.90 -3.27
C LEU A 265 17.07 5.10 -4.70
N LYS A 266 18.39 4.96 -4.86
CA LYS A 266 19.05 5.00 -6.17
C LYS A 266 18.98 3.65 -6.89
N SER A 267 18.97 2.55 -6.14
CA SER A 267 18.87 1.19 -6.65
C SER A 267 18.06 0.30 -5.69
N PHE A 268 17.34 -0.67 -6.23
CA PHE A 268 16.63 -1.73 -5.50
C PHE A 268 17.37 -3.06 -5.57
N VAL A 269 18.50 -3.11 -6.25
CA VAL A 269 19.27 -4.32 -6.48
C VAL A 269 20.69 -4.16 -5.90
N SER A 270 21.16 -5.18 -5.23
CA SER A 270 22.54 -5.32 -4.76
C SER A 270 22.98 -6.77 -4.96
N GLY A 271 23.72 -7.04 -6.03
CA GLY A 271 24.09 -8.42 -6.41
C GLY A 271 22.86 -9.30 -6.62
N ARG A 272 22.74 -10.35 -5.84
CA ARG A 272 21.61 -11.31 -5.84
C ARG A 272 20.51 -10.98 -4.84
N VAL A 273 20.47 -9.75 -4.33
CA VAL A 273 19.45 -9.28 -3.39
C VAL A 273 18.63 -8.17 -4.03
N VAL A 274 17.29 -8.31 -4.02
CA VAL A 274 16.33 -7.39 -4.60
C VAL A 274 15.39 -6.86 -3.53
N LEU A 275 15.25 -5.55 -3.42
CA LEU A 275 14.23 -4.91 -2.58
C LEU A 275 12.90 -4.80 -3.35
N LEU A 276 11.79 -5.07 -2.66
CA LEU A 276 10.44 -5.07 -3.22
C LEU A 276 9.43 -4.41 -2.26
N GLY A 277 8.49 -3.65 -2.80
CA GLY A 277 7.42 -3.02 -2.03
C GLY A 277 7.94 -2.00 -1.01
N ASP A 278 7.38 -2.01 0.20
CA ASP A 278 7.74 -1.03 1.23
C ASP A 278 9.21 -1.15 1.69
N ALA A 279 9.86 -2.28 1.50
CA ALA A 279 11.31 -2.41 1.72
C ALA A 279 12.11 -1.51 0.77
N ALA A 280 11.63 -1.30 -0.45
CA ALA A 280 12.27 -0.50 -1.49
C ALA A 280 11.78 0.96 -1.53
N HIS A 281 10.46 1.19 -1.38
CA HIS A 281 9.84 2.46 -1.74
C HIS A 281 8.58 2.80 -0.95
N ALA A 282 8.56 2.49 0.35
CA ALA A 282 7.42 2.83 1.20
C ALA A 282 6.94 4.26 0.96
N THR A 283 5.63 4.42 0.83
CA THR A 283 4.99 5.70 0.52
C THR A 283 3.80 5.95 1.44
N THR A 284 3.54 7.22 1.74
CA THR A 284 2.31 7.59 2.45
C THR A 284 1.06 7.22 1.63
N PRO A 285 -0.10 6.93 2.28
CA PRO A 285 -1.28 6.36 1.61
C PRO A 285 -2.07 7.36 0.75
N ASN A 286 -1.58 8.60 0.55
CA ASN A 286 -2.31 9.69 -0.11
C ASN A 286 -2.76 9.42 -1.55
N MET A 287 -2.26 8.38 -2.17
CA MET A 287 -2.65 7.94 -3.52
C MET A 287 -3.21 6.51 -3.53
N GLY A 288 -3.32 5.82 -2.38
CA GLY A 288 -3.76 4.44 -2.31
C GLY A 288 -2.85 3.46 -3.08
N GLN A 289 -1.54 3.72 -3.19
CA GLN A 289 -0.67 3.00 -4.12
C GLN A 289 0.31 1.99 -3.49
N GLY A 290 0.45 1.94 -2.17
CA GLY A 290 1.47 1.10 -1.52
C GLY A 290 1.37 -0.37 -1.96
N ALA A 291 0.22 -1.00 -1.75
CA ALA A 291 -0.02 -2.40 -2.14
C ALA A 291 0.10 -2.59 -3.66
N GLY A 292 -0.49 -1.68 -4.45
CA GLY A 292 -0.44 -1.75 -5.90
C GLY A 292 0.98 -1.70 -6.46
N GLN A 293 1.84 -0.85 -5.90
CA GLN A 293 3.24 -0.77 -6.33
C GLN A 293 4.04 -2.01 -5.95
N ALA A 294 3.78 -2.63 -4.79
CA ALA A 294 4.40 -3.88 -4.40
C ALA A 294 4.00 -5.05 -5.33
N ILE A 295 2.72 -5.10 -5.75
CA ILE A 295 2.24 -6.08 -6.72
C ILE A 295 2.88 -5.84 -8.11
N GLU A 296 2.96 -4.58 -8.56
CA GLU A 296 3.65 -4.25 -9.82
C GLU A 296 5.13 -4.63 -9.80
N ASP A 297 5.82 -4.47 -8.65
CA ASP A 297 7.19 -4.93 -8.49
C ASP A 297 7.29 -6.43 -8.72
N ALA A 298 6.42 -7.21 -8.05
CA ALA A 298 6.39 -8.66 -8.16
C ALA A 298 6.17 -9.13 -9.60
N VAL A 299 5.17 -8.56 -10.28
CA VAL A 299 4.89 -8.87 -11.69
C VAL A 299 6.06 -8.49 -12.59
N THR A 300 6.63 -7.29 -12.39
CA THR A 300 7.77 -6.82 -13.20
C THR A 300 8.97 -7.75 -13.04
N LEU A 301 9.30 -8.09 -11.79
CA LEU A 301 10.45 -8.96 -11.49
C LEU A 301 10.25 -10.36 -12.09
N THR A 302 9.08 -10.98 -11.88
CA THR A 302 8.76 -12.30 -12.42
C THR A 302 8.82 -12.33 -13.94
N ASN A 303 8.21 -11.36 -14.63
CA ASN A 303 8.26 -11.28 -16.08
C ASN A 303 9.70 -11.19 -16.61
N LEU A 304 10.53 -10.37 -15.97
CA LEU A 304 11.92 -10.17 -16.40
C LEU A 304 12.79 -11.40 -16.16
N ILE A 305 12.62 -12.08 -15.03
CA ILE A 305 13.35 -13.31 -14.71
C ILE A 305 12.96 -14.45 -15.68
N SER A 306 11.70 -14.50 -16.10
CA SER A 306 11.22 -15.52 -17.08
C SER A 306 11.73 -15.27 -18.49
N ASP A 307 11.98 -14.03 -18.87
CA ASP A 307 12.30 -13.63 -20.25
C ASP A 307 13.82 -13.42 -20.48
N ARG A 308 14.68 -13.42 -19.43
CA ARG A 308 16.09 -12.99 -19.51
C ARG A 308 17.00 -13.78 -18.58
N ASP A 309 18.31 -13.65 -18.79
CA ASP A 309 19.29 -14.00 -17.77
C ASP A 309 19.11 -13.10 -16.52
N ILE A 310 19.52 -13.62 -15.39
CA ILE A 310 19.24 -12.99 -14.09
C ILE A 310 19.85 -11.58 -13.96
N GLU A 311 21.02 -11.34 -14.47
CA GLU A 311 21.73 -10.04 -14.33
C GLU A 311 21.03 -8.96 -15.16
N SER A 312 20.67 -9.28 -16.40
CA SER A 312 19.89 -8.38 -17.27
C SER A 312 18.49 -8.14 -16.70
N ALA A 313 17.85 -9.16 -16.13
CA ALA A 313 16.56 -9.05 -15.48
C ALA A 313 16.60 -8.07 -14.29
N LEU A 314 17.56 -8.24 -13.39
CA LEU A 314 17.71 -7.39 -12.21
C LEU A 314 18.08 -5.95 -12.58
N THR A 315 18.99 -5.76 -13.53
CA THR A 315 19.35 -4.42 -14.04
C THR A 315 18.13 -3.71 -14.65
N ARG A 316 17.31 -4.42 -15.40
CA ARG A 316 16.10 -3.88 -16.01
C ARG A 316 15.03 -3.56 -14.98
N TYR A 317 14.79 -4.46 -14.03
CA TYR A 317 13.88 -4.24 -12.89
C TYR A 317 14.24 -2.96 -12.15
N ASP A 318 15.49 -2.83 -11.74
CA ASP A 318 16.01 -1.66 -11.04
C ASP A 318 15.71 -0.35 -11.78
N LYS A 319 16.07 -0.28 -13.06
CA LYS A 319 15.85 0.89 -13.92
C LYS A 319 14.38 1.27 -14.05
N ILE A 320 13.50 0.28 -14.16
CA ILE A 320 12.05 0.53 -14.32
C ILE A 320 11.44 0.98 -13.00
N ARG A 321 11.67 0.21 -11.92
CA ARG A 321 10.93 0.39 -10.69
C ARG A 321 11.41 1.58 -9.87
N THR A 322 12.71 1.83 -9.78
CA THR A 322 13.25 3.03 -9.11
C THR A 322 12.70 4.32 -9.71
N LYS A 323 12.64 4.41 -11.05
CA LYS A 323 12.12 5.60 -11.74
C LYS A 323 10.62 5.81 -11.51
N HIS A 324 9.83 4.72 -11.56
CA HIS A 324 8.37 4.79 -11.41
C HIS A 324 7.97 5.10 -9.96
N THR A 325 8.48 4.35 -9.00
CA THR A 325 8.12 4.49 -7.59
C THR A 325 8.61 5.80 -6.97
N LYS A 326 9.75 6.33 -7.43
CA LYS A 326 10.18 7.70 -7.08
C LYS A 326 9.11 8.74 -7.40
N LYS A 327 8.46 8.62 -8.56
CA LYS A 327 7.34 9.51 -8.94
C LYS A 327 6.15 9.35 -7.99
N VAL A 328 5.82 8.11 -7.62
CA VAL A 328 4.72 7.80 -6.69
C VAL A 328 4.98 8.45 -5.35
N ILE A 329 6.15 8.22 -4.75
CA ILE A 329 6.54 8.78 -3.44
C ILE A 329 6.42 10.32 -3.47
N LEU A 330 7.04 10.98 -4.45
CA LEU A 330 7.08 12.46 -4.51
C LEU A 330 5.69 13.05 -4.72
N LYS A 331 4.83 12.41 -5.54
CA LYS A 331 3.45 12.86 -5.73
C LYS A 331 2.59 12.62 -4.48
N SER A 332 2.73 11.46 -3.84
CA SER A 332 2.05 11.16 -2.58
C SER A 332 2.38 12.19 -1.51
N ARG A 333 3.65 12.53 -1.33
CA ARG A 333 4.09 13.60 -0.42
C ARG A 333 3.44 14.96 -0.76
N LYS A 334 3.40 15.33 -2.04
CA LYS A 334 2.78 16.59 -2.47
C LYS A 334 1.28 16.64 -2.15
N ILE A 335 0.57 15.56 -2.39
CA ILE A 335 -0.85 15.46 -2.06
C ILE A 335 -1.03 15.53 -0.54
N GLY A 336 -0.26 14.76 0.23
CA GLY A 336 -0.31 14.79 1.69
C GLY A 336 -0.09 16.20 2.26
N LYS A 337 0.94 16.91 1.82
CA LYS A 337 1.19 18.30 2.24
C LYS A 337 0.03 19.24 1.92
N SER A 338 -0.65 19.04 0.79
CA SER A 338 -1.81 19.84 0.42
C SER A 338 -3.03 19.48 1.26
N ALA A 339 -3.29 18.19 1.45
CA ALA A 339 -4.45 17.69 2.19
C ALA A 339 -4.36 17.97 3.69
N GLN A 340 -3.15 17.87 4.28
CA GLN A 340 -2.87 18.04 5.71
C GLN A 340 -2.60 19.49 6.12
N THR A 341 -2.81 20.48 5.24
CA THR A 341 -2.61 21.88 5.63
C THR A 341 -3.68 22.33 6.66
N SER A 342 -3.24 22.91 7.77
CA SER A 342 -4.10 23.47 8.83
C SER A 342 -4.28 24.99 8.74
N SER A 343 -3.52 25.66 7.87
CA SER A 343 -3.64 27.12 7.68
C SER A 343 -4.93 27.47 6.93
N THR A 344 -5.81 28.25 7.57
CA THR A 344 -7.10 28.69 7.01
C THR A 344 -6.95 29.35 5.62
N LEU A 345 -5.93 30.20 5.45
CA LEU A 345 -5.68 30.84 4.16
C LEU A 345 -5.27 29.82 3.09
N LYS A 346 -4.37 28.91 3.41
CA LYS A 346 -3.94 27.85 2.50
C LYS A 346 -5.10 26.90 2.16
N ILE A 347 -5.98 26.59 3.11
CA ILE A 347 -7.20 25.81 2.87
C ILE A 347 -8.12 26.51 1.87
N LYS A 348 -8.40 27.79 2.06
CA LYS A 348 -9.22 28.58 1.12
C LYS A 348 -8.64 28.58 -0.29
N ILE A 349 -7.34 28.78 -0.42
CA ILE A 349 -6.64 28.76 -1.72
C ILE A 349 -6.72 27.37 -2.35
N ARG A 350 -6.41 26.31 -1.58
CA ARG A 350 -6.50 24.91 -2.02
C ARG A 350 -7.91 24.58 -2.53
N ASN A 351 -8.92 24.86 -1.73
CA ASN A 351 -10.32 24.57 -2.09
C ASN A 351 -10.73 25.32 -3.38
N LYS A 352 -10.39 26.60 -3.48
CA LYS A 352 -10.64 27.37 -4.72
C LYS A 352 -9.92 26.77 -5.94
N MET A 353 -8.68 26.31 -5.77
CA MET A 353 -7.93 25.65 -6.85
C MET A 353 -8.56 24.30 -7.25
N LEU A 354 -8.99 23.49 -6.28
CA LEU A 354 -9.67 22.23 -6.56
C LEU A 354 -10.98 22.44 -7.31
N LYS A 355 -11.83 23.38 -6.87
CA LYS A 355 -13.09 23.73 -7.53
C LYS A 355 -12.90 24.22 -8.99
N LYS A 356 -11.78 24.88 -9.31
CA LYS A 356 -11.47 25.36 -10.67
C LYS A 356 -10.94 24.26 -11.61
N LEU A 357 -10.43 23.15 -11.07
CA LEU A 357 -9.93 22.03 -11.88
C LEU A 357 -11.09 21.17 -12.34
N SER A 358 -11.16 20.82 -13.62
CA SER A 358 -12.09 19.77 -14.06
C SER A 358 -11.66 18.40 -13.50
N SER A 359 -12.63 17.55 -13.16
CA SER A 359 -12.38 16.17 -12.69
C SER A 359 -11.52 15.38 -13.70
N LYS A 360 -11.70 15.61 -15.01
CA LYS A 360 -10.87 15.04 -16.07
C LYS A 360 -9.40 15.50 -15.95
N SER A 361 -9.15 16.76 -15.60
CA SER A 361 -7.79 17.27 -15.37
C SER A 361 -7.14 16.69 -14.13
N LEU A 362 -7.93 16.51 -13.05
CA LEU A 362 -7.47 15.86 -11.83
C LEU A 362 -7.09 14.39 -12.10
N SER A 363 -7.96 13.63 -12.76
CA SER A 363 -7.74 12.23 -13.11
C SER A 363 -6.51 12.04 -14.04
N ARG A 364 -6.26 12.98 -14.97
CA ARG A 364 -5.03 12.97 -15.80
C ARG A 364 -3.74 13.03 -14.98
N LYS A 365 -3.75 13.68 -13.81
CA LYS A 365 -2.55 13.79 -12.95
C LYS A 365 -2.12 12.46 -12.36
N VAL A 366 -3.03 11.50 -12.22
CA VAL A 366 -2.76 10.13 -11.74
C VAL A 366 -2.65 9.11 -12.87
N ARG A 367 -2.94 9.47 -14.12
CA ARG A 367 -2.92 8.57 -15.29
C ARG A 367 -1.54 7.91 -15.54
N PHE A 368 -0.46 8.48 -15.02
CA PHE A 368 0.88 7.87 -15.13
C PHE A 368 0.97 6.51 -14.41
N LEU A 369 0.10 6.23 -13.43
CA LEU A 369 0.01 4.94 -12.75
C LEU A 369 -0.38 3.83 -13.74
N GLN A 370 -1.30 4.12 -14.65
CA GLN A 370 -1.76 3.18 -15.68
C GLN A 370 -0.73 2.92 -16.80
N LYS A 371 0.36 3.70 -16.83
CA LYS A 371 1.43 3.60 -17.83
C LYS A 371 2.70 2.93 -17.28
N ALA A 372 2.60 2.21 -16.16
CA ALA A 372 3.73 1.47 -15.64
C ALA A 372 4.20 0.43 -16.67
N LYS A 373 5.51 0.42 -16.95
CA LYS A 373 6.14 -0.61 -17.77
C LYS A 373 6.40 -1.80 -16.87
N LEU A 374 5.87 -2.95 -17.24
CA LEU A 374 6.02 -4.21 -16.49
C LEU A 374 6.99 -5.19 -17.19
N LYS A 375 7.69 -4.69 -18.24
CA LYS A 375 8.72 -5.42 -18.99
C LYS A 375 9.86 -4.51 -19.42
#